data_5a6aefb8946b320532d1975573fe27cb
#
_entry.id   5a6aefb8946b320532d1975573fe27cb
#
_cell.length_a   1.000
_cell.length_b   1.000
_cell.length_c   1.000
_cell.angle_alpha   90.00
_cell.angle_beta   90.00
_cell.angle_gamma   90.00
#
_symmetry.space_group_name_H-M   'P 1'
#
loop_
_entity.id
_entity.type
_entity.pdbx_description
1 polymer ?
#
loop_
_entity_poly.entity_id
_entity_poly.type
_entity_poly.pdbx_seq_one_letter_code
_entity_poly.pdbx_strand_id
1 'polypeptide(L)'
;RVLFRSKHSASPAERAQAQRWCALSTPVLKSLFTQQAFEGASACLQVLGGHGYVREWGIEQHVRDARVTMIYEGTNEIQAIDLLLRKVLPDAGAALRELMAAELAPFQGSHPSLHDSAQEWHALTQHIATQPSSPTLAHELADDYLRGLGLWMMQLAWAHVERASLMLEPSGQARWSDPQQAFQRWVWPEWRMRMNIMQDALANQKVSL
;
A
#
# COMPACT_ATOMS: atom_id res chain seq x y z
N ARG A 1 -3.63 -6.71 -16.31
CA ARG A 1 -4.98 -7.27 -16.55
C ARG A 1 -6.09 -6.29 -16.19
N VAL A 2 -6.02 -5.60 -15.05
CA VAL A 2 -7.03 -4.62 -14.60
C VAL A 2 -7.10 -3.40 -15.54
N LEU A 3 -5.97 -2.79 -15.90
CA LEU A 3 -5.91 -1.68 -16.85
C LEU A 3 -6.51 -2.05 -18.22
N PHE A 4 -6.28 -3.28 -18.67
CA PHE A 4 -6.88 -3.76 -19.91
C PHE A 4 -8.41 -3.85 -19.77
N ARG A 5 -8.92 -4.42 -18.68
CA ARG A 5 -10.38 -4.54 -18.43
C ARG A 5 -11.06 -3.18 -18.33
N SER A 6 -10.41 -2.18 -17.73
CA SER A 6 -10.96 -0.83 -17.60
C SER A 6 -11.25 -0.15 -18.93
N LYS A 7 -10.53 -0.55 -19.99
CA LYS A 7 -10.64 0.03 -21.34
C LYS A 7 -11.37 -0.87 -22.34
N HIS A 8 -11.22 -2.19 -22.22
CA HIS A 8 -11.54 -3.12 -23.29
C HIS A 8 -12.58 -4.20 -22.92
N SER A 9 -13.05 -4.27 -21.65
CA SER A 9 -14.10 -5.23 -21.33
C SER A 9 -15.41 -4.86 -22.03
N ALA A 10 -16.12 -5.84 -22.57
CA ALA A 10 -17.44 -5.67 -23.17
C ALA A 10 -18.52 -5.33 -22.12
N SER A 11 -18.33 -5.78 -20.87
CA SER A 11 -19.24 -5.52 -19.77
C SER A 11 -19.03 -4.11 -19.18
N PRO A 12 -20.07 -3.23 -19.19
CA PRO A 12 -19.99 -1.93 -18.52
C PRO A 12 -19.69 -2.03 -17.02
N ALA A 13 -20.22 -3.06 -16.35
CA ALA A 13 -20.00 -3.31 -14.92
C ALA A 13 -18.53 -3.67 -14.64
N GLU A 14 -17.94 -4.55 -15.44
CA GLU A 14 -16.51 -4.89 -15.31
C GLU A 14 -15.60 -3.70 -15.59
N ARG A 15 -15.95 -2.86 -16.58
CA ARG A 15 -15.19 -1.63 -16.84
C ARG A 15 -15.24 -0.69 -15.65
N ALA A 16 -16.42 -0.45 -15.09
CA ALA A 16 -16.60 0.42 -13.94
C ALA A 16 -15.84 -0.11 -12.70
N GLN A 17 -15.91 -1.42 -12.44
CA GLN A 17 -15.13 -2.05 -11.35
C GLN A 17 -13.64 -1.89 -11.55
N ALA A 18 -13.13 -2.16 -12.75
CA ALA A 18 -11.71 -2.03 -13.06
C ALA A 18 -11.23 -0.56 -12.97
N GLN A 19 -12.08 0.40 -13.37
CA GLN A 19 -11.78 1.83 -13.23
C GLN A 19 -11.69 2.24 -11.75
N ARG A 20 -12.63 1.79 -10.90
CA ARG A 20 -12.57 2.04 -9.45
C ARG A 20 -11.32 1.44 -8.83
N TRP A 21 -10.98 0.20 -9.21
CA TRP A 21 -9.74 -0.44 -8.77
C TRP A 21 -8.50 0.38 -9.15
N CYS A 22 -8.40 0.81 -10.40
CA CYS A 22 -7.30 1.65 -10.85
C CYS A 22 -7.24 2.99 -10.10
N ALA A 23 -8.39 3.63 -9.88
CA ALA A 23 -8.46 4.91 -9.19
C ALA A 23 -7.94 4.83 -7.75
N LEU A 24 -8.28 3.76 -7.02
CA LEU A 24 -7.84 3.55 -5.63
C LEU A 24 -6.40 3.04 -5.53
N SER A 25 -6.00 2.13 -6.40
CA SER A 25 -4.67 1.50 -6.32
C SER A 25 -3.54 2.37 -6.88
N THR A 26 -3.80 3.20 -7.89
CA THR A 26 -2.74 4.00 -8.55
C THR A 26 -1.96 4.89 -7.59
N PRO A 27 -2.57 5.71 -6.72
CA PRO A 27 -1.82 6.52 -5.75
C PRO A 27 -1.00 5.67 -4.80
N VAL A 28 -1.56 4.55 -4.33
CA VAL A 28 -0.88 3.63 -3.41
C VAL A 28 0.35 3.01 -4.08
N LEU A 29 0.17 2.45 -5.28
CA LEU A 29 1.25 1.78 -6.02
C LEU A 29 2.33 2.78 -6.45
N LYS A 30 1.94 3.98 -6.91
CA LYS A 30 2.91 5.03 -7.26
C LYS A 30 3.78 5.38 -6.06
N SER A 31 3.19 5.71 -4.93
CA SER A 31 3.94 6.06 -3.73
C SER A 31 4.79 4.90 -3.22
N LEU A 32 4.18 3.71 -3.08
CA LEU A 32 4.87 2.53 -2.56
C LEU A 32 6.09 2.15 -3.41
N PHE A 33 5.91 2.04 -4.74
CA PHE A 33 6.99 1.57 -5.61
C PHE A 33 8.11 2.59 -5.76
N THR A 34 7.79 3.89 -5.82
CA THR A 34 8.82 4.93 -5.93
C THR A 34 9.63 5.06 -4.64
N GLN A 35 8.99 4.94 -3.48
CA GLN A 35 9.70 4.93 -2.20
C GLN A 35 10.57 3.67 -2.07
N GLN A 36 10.04 2.49 -2.37
CA GLN A 36 10.81 1.25 -2.32
C GLN A 36 11.96 1.24 -3.33
N ALA A 37 11.80 1.84 -4.50
CA ALA A 37 12.87 1.98 -5.47
C ALA A 37 14.02 2.83 -4.92
N PHE A 38 13.71 3.96 -4.28
CA PHE A 38 14.72 4.84 -3.69
C PHE A 38 15.42 4.18 -2.49
N GLU A 39 14.66 3.62 -1.55
CA GLU A 39 15.21 2.93 -0.38
C GLU A 39 16.05 1.71 -0.78
N GLY A 40 15.55 0.93 -1.75
CA GLY A 40 16.26 -0.24 -2.28
C GLY A 40 17.56 0.13 -3.00
N ALA A 41 17.56 1.16 -3.84
CA ALA A 41 18.77 1.65 -4.49
C ALA A 41 19.81 2.13 -3.46
N SER A 42 19.35 2.85 -2.42
CA SER A 42 20.21 3.29 -1.31
C SER A 42 20.78 2.11 -0.52
N ALA A 43 19.96 1.08 -0.25
CA ALA A 43 20.44 -0.13 0.42
C ALA A 43 21.46 -0.91 -0.44
N CYS A 44 21.26 -0.99 -1.75
CA CYS A 44 22.23 -1.59 -2.67
C CYS A 44 23.57 -0.82 -2.66
N LEU A 45 23.52 0.52 -2.66
CA LEU A 45 24.70 1.36 -2.51
C LEU A 45 25.44 1.06 -1.21
N GLN A 46 24.70 0.91 -0.10
CA GLN A 46 25.27 0.58 1.20
C GLN A 46 26.00 -0.77 1.21
N VAL A 47 25.48 -1.79 0.50
CA VAL A 47 26.12 -3.11 0.37
C VAL A 47 27.48 -3.01 -0.30
N LEU A 48 27.66 -2.11 -1.27
CA LEU A 48 28.94 -1.87 -1.96
C LEU A 48 29.91 -0.98 -1.16
N GLY A 49 29.48 -0.41 -0.03
CA GLY A 49 30.26 0.50 0.78
C GLY A 49 30.77 1.71 -0.03
N GLY A 50 32.00 2.13 0.20
CA GLY A 50 32.60 3.28 -0.50
C GLY A 50 32.64 3.14 -2.03
N HIS A 51 32.77 1.93 -2.54
CA HIS A 51 32.69 1.66 -3.97
C HIS A 51 31.32 2.01 -4.57
N GLY A 52 30.22 1.77 -3.85
CA GLY A 52 28.89 2.14 -4.30
C GLY A 52 28.68 3.65 -4.44
N TYR A 53 29.45 4.46 -3.71
CA TYR A 53 29.32 5.91 -3.70
C TYR A 53 29.99 6.60 -4.90
N VAL A 54 31.04 5.97 -5.48
CA VAL A 54 31.77 6.55 -6.61
C VAL A 54 31.16 6.19 -7.95
N ARG A 55 31.31 7.09 -8.94
CA ARG A 55 30.65 6.99 -10.25
C ARG A 55 31.04 5.76 -11.07
N GLU A 56 32.26 5.27 -10.89
CA GLU A 56 32.80 4.14 -11.61
C GLU A 56 31.97 2.86 -11.45
N TRP A 57 31.23 2.70 -10.35
CA TRP A 57 30.36 1.56 -10.09
C TRP A 57 28.91 1.77 -10.53
N GLY A 58 28.51 3.02 -10.82
CA GLY A 58 27.23 3.37 -11.42
C GLY A 58 25.99 3.27 -10.52
N ILE A 59 26.08 2.66 -9.32
CA ILE A 59 24.93 2.48 -8.43
C ILE A 59 24.42 3.82 -7.86
N GLU A 60 25.28 4.82 -7.68
CA GLU A 60 24.91 6.14 -7.19
C GLU A 60 23.89 6.83 -8.12
N GLN A 61 23.98 6.57 -9.43
CA GLN A 61 23.05 7.11 -10.42
C GLN A 61 21.64 6.56 -10.17
N HIS A 62 21.50 5.28 -9.86
CA HIS A 62 20.20 4.68 -9.58
C HIS A 62 19.54 5.27 -8.34
N VAL A 63 20.29 5.66 -7.32
CA VAL A 63 19.74 6.36 -6.13
C VAL A 63 19.13 7.70 -6.54
N ARG A 64 19.83 8.49 -7.36
CA ARG A 64 19.33 9.79 -7.84
C ARG A 64 18.13 9.64 -8.77
N ASP A 65 18.19 8.69 -9.69
CA ASP A 65 17.11 8.42 -10.64
C ASP A 65 15.85 7.88 -9.93
N ALA A 66 16.03 7.05 -8.92
CA ALA A 66 14.92 6.59 -8.08
C ALA A 66 14.30 7.75 -7.29
N ARG A 67 15.11 8.69 -6.76
CA ARG A 67 14.62 9.81 -5.94
C ARG A 67 13.66 10.73 -6.71
N VAL A 68 13.93 11.03 -7.97
CA VAL A 68 13.06 11.91 -8.76
C VAL A 68 11.67 11.31 -8.97
N THR A 69 11.55 9.97 -8.98
CA THR A 69 10.27 9.30 -9.17
C THR A 69 9.27 9.58 -8.04
N MET A 70 9.73 9.93 -6.85
CA MET A 70 8.87 10.32 -5.71
C MET A 70 8.35 11.76 -5.84
N ILE A 71 8.88 12.56 -6.75
CA ILE A 71 8.64 14.01 -6.84
C ILE A 71 7.72 14.35 -8.01
N TYR A 72 7.97 13.78 -9.20
CA TYR A 72 7.21 14.12 -10.40
C TYR A 72 5.86 13.39 -10.47
N GLU A 73 4.96 13.83 -11.34
CA GLU A 73 3.59 13.30 -11.50
C GLU A 73 2.76 13.35 -10.20
N GLY A 74 2.98 14.37 -9.39
CA GLY A 74 2.46 14.50 -8.03
C GLY A 74 3.35 13.77 -7.02
N THR A 75 3.80 14.51 -6.01
CA THR A 75 4.63 13.92 -4.94
C THR A 75 3.87 12.81 -4.21
N ASN A 76 4.57 11.99 -3.44
CA ASN A 76 3.93 10.91 -2.68
C ASN A 76 2.89 11.46 -1.69
N GLU A 77 3.13 12.64 -1.11
CA GLU A 77 2.19 13.34 -0.23
C GLU A 77 0.93 13.80 -0.97
N ILE A 78 1.06 14.28 -2.22
CA ILE A 78 -0.09 14.62 -3.07
C ILE A 78 -0.90 13.36 -3.41
N GLN A 79 -0.24 12.23 -3.66
CA GLN A 79 -0.92 10.95 -3.87
C GLN A 79 -1.69 10.51 -2.62
N ALA A 80 -1.12 10.75 -1.43
CA ALA A 80 -1.76 10.44 -0.16
C ALA A 80 -3.03 11.27 0.08
N ILE A 81 -2.94 12.57 -0.15
CA ILE A 81 -4.07 13.51 -0.06
C ILE A 81 -5.16 13.14 -1.09
N ASP A 82 -4.78 12.87 -2.34
CA ASP A 82 -5.73 12.47 -3.38
C ASP A 82 -6.46 11.17 -3.02
N LEU A 83 -5.73 10.17 -2.49
CA LEU A 83 -6.33 8.92 -2.06
C LEU A 83 -7.35 9.14 -0.95
N LEU A 84 -6.93 9.73 0.17
CA LEU A 84 -7.78 9.82 1.35
C LEU A 84 -8.94 10.79 1.13
N LEU A 85 -8.65 12.06 0.79
CA LEU A 85 -9.67 13.11 0.77
C LEU A 85 -10.57 13.05 -0.46
N ARG A 86 -10.07 12.57 -1.60
CA ARG A 86 -10.83 12.65 -2.85
C ARG A 86 -11.41 11.31 -3.32
N LYS A 87 -10.85 10.19 -2.85
CA LYS A 87 -11.25 8.86 -3.34
C LYS A 87 -11.85 7.96 -2.25
N VAL A 88 -11.46 8.15 -0.99
CA VAL A 88 -11.92 7.32 0.12
C VAL A 88 -13.01 8.01 0.95
N LEU A 89 -12.75 9.21 1.44
CA LEU A 89 -13.69 9.89 2.35
C LEU A 89 -15.03 10.28 1.72
N PRO A 90 -15.15 10.62 0.41
CA PRO A 90 -16.43 11.01 -0.18
C PRO A 90 -17.55 9.96 -0.08
N ASP A 91 -17.20 8.67 -0.03
CA ASP A 91 -18.14 7.56 0.13
C ASP A 91 -17.91 6.78 1.45
N ALA A 92 -17.20 7.41 2.39
CA ALA A 92 -16.82 6.81 3.67
C ALA A 92 -16.11 5.45 3.50
N GLY A 93 -15.33 5.30 2.43
CA GLY A 93 -14.55 4.09 2.13
C GLY A 93 -15.35 2.91 1.60
N ALA A 94 -16.59 3.12 1.14
CA ALA A 94 -17.42 2.03 0.64
C ALA A 94 -16.79 1.34 -0.58
N ALA A 95 -16.30 2.10 -1.55
CA ALA A 95 -15.64 1.55 -2.73
C ALA A 95 -14.33 0.80 -2.37
N LEU A 96 -13.57 1.30 -1.40
CA LEU A 96 -12.37 0.63 -0.91
C LEU A 96 -12.71 -0.69 -0.22
N ARG A 97 -13.76 -0.72 0.61
CA ARG A 97 -14.25 -1.94 1.27
C ARG A 97 -14.67 -3.00 0.27
N GLU A 98 -15.42 -2.63 -0.76
CA GLU A 98 -15.81 -3.55 -1.84
C GLU A 98 -14.60 -4.13 -2.56
N LEU A 99 -13.61 -3.29 -2.85
CA LEU A 99 -12.36 -3.72 -3.46
C LEU A 99 -11.63 -4.72 -2.57
N MET A 100 -11.42 -4.40 -1.29
CA MET A 100 -10.73 -5.29 -0.35
C MET A 100 -11.47 -6.61 -0.19
N ALA A 101 -12.80 -6.59 -0.11
CA ALA A 101 -13.61 -7.81 -0.03
C ALA A 101 -13.48 -8.69 -1.29
N ALA A 102 -13.45 -8.09 -2.48
CA ALA A 102 -13.25 -8.81 -3.73
C ALA A 102 -11.85 -9.46 -3.80
N GLU A 103 -10.81 -8.76 -3.34
CA GLU A 103 -9.43 -9.28 -3.30
C GLU A 103 -9.26 -10.38 -2.24
N LEU A 104 -10.03 -10.33 -1.15
CA LEU A 104 -10.02 -11.34 -0.09
C LEU A 104 -10.83 -12.60 -0.43
N ALA A 105 -11.75 -12.54 -1.39
CA ALA A 105 -12.62 -13.66 -1.75
C ALA A 105 -11.86 -14.98 -2.04
N PRO A 106 -10.67 -14.99 -2.68
CA PRO A 106 -9.89 -16.21 -2.89
C PRO A 106 -9.29 -16.82 -1.60
N PHE A 107 -9.32 -16.10 -0.48
CA PHE A 107 -8.71 -16.46 0.80
C PHE A 107 -9.72 -16.78 1.91
N GLN A 108 -11.00 -16.97 1.58
CA GLN A 108 -12.02 -17.35 2.55
C GLN A 108 -11.62 -18.63 3.29
N GLY A 109 -11.68 -18.59 4.63
CA GLY A 109 -11.29 -19.71 5.50
C GLY A 109 -9.77 -19.91 5.66
N SER A 110 -8.96 -19.02 5.08
CA SER A 110 -7.50 -18.99 5.23
C SER A 110 -7.01 -17.58 5.53
N HIS A 111 -5.75 -17.42 5.98
CA HIS A 111 -5.12 -16.12 6.22
C HIS A 111 -5.92 -15.21 7.18
N PRO A 112 -6.26 -15.64 8.40
CA PRO A 112 -7.10 -14.88 9.32
C PRO A 112 -6.54 -13.47 9.58
N SER A 113 -5.24 -13.32 9.74
CA SER A 113 -4.59 -12.02 9.97
C SER A 113 -4.81 -11.02 8.83
N LEU A 114 -4.95 -11.49 7.59
CA LEU A 114 -5.25 -10.64 6.44
C LEU A 114 -6.71 -10.15 6.48
N HIS A 115 -7.64 -11.02 6.89
CA HIS A 115 -9.05 -10.65 7.07
C HIS A 115 -9.23 -9.69 8.25
N ASP A 116 -8.58 -9.97 9.38
CA ASP A 116 -8.66 -9.13 10.58
C ASP A 116 -8.12 -7.72 10.29
N SER A 117 -6.97 -7.63 9.61
CA SER A 117 -6.39 -6.34 9.23
C SER A 117 -7.27 -5.54 8.26
N ALA A 118 -7.99 -6.20 7.36
CA ALA A 118 -8.96 -5.54 6.49
C ALA A 118 -10.16 -4.98 7.26
N GLN A 119 -10.65 -5.72 8.26
CA GLN A 119 -11.73 -5.26 9.14
C GLN A 119 -11.30 -4.06 9.99
N GLU A 120 -10.10 -4.14 10.60
CA GLU A 120 -9.54 -3.03 11.38
C GLU A 120 -9.35 -1.78 10.50
N TRP A 121 -8.86 -1.97 9.26
CA TRP A 121 -8.70 -0.88 8.30
C TRP A 121 -10.02 -0.22 7.95
N HIS A 122 -11.04 -1.03 7.73
CA HIS A 122 -12.38 -0.51 7.46
C HIS A 122 -12.95 0.27 8.66
N ALA A 123 -12.82 -0.26 9.88
CA ALA A 123 -13.26 0.42 11.08
C ALA A 123 -12.55 1.78 11.27
N LEU A 124 -11.24 1.83 11.04
CA LEU A 124 -10.47 3.08 11.06
C LEU A 124 -10.98 4.07 10.01
N THR A 125 -11.19 3.61 8.77
CA THR A 125 -11.71 4.45 7.68
C THR A 125 -13.06 5.05 8.03
N GLN A 126 -13.97 4.26 8.60
CA GLN A 126 -15.28 4.73 9.07
C GLN A 126 -15.11 5.77 10.19
N HIS A 127 -14.20 5.53 11.12
CA HIS A 127 -13.94 6.48 12.21
C HIS A 127 -13.43 7.82 11.67
N ILE A 128 -12.49 7.81 10.71
CA ILE A 128 -12.02 9.04 10.05
C ILE A 128 -13.19 9.76 9.34
N ALA A 129 -14.03 9.03 8.61
CA ALA A 129 -15.13 9.59 7.85
C ALA A 129 -16.24 10.19 8.71
N THR A 130 -16.37 9.75 9.96
CA THR A 130 -17.39 10.25 10.92
C THR A 130 -16.91 11.43 11.76
N GLN A 131 -15.62 11.79 11.69
CA GLN A 131 -15.13 12.95 12.40
C GLN A 131 -15.74 14.24 11.81
N PRO A 132 -16.05 15.24 12.65
CA PRO A 132 -16.43 16.55 12.14
C PRO A 132 -15.33 17.06 11.22
N SER A 133 -15.73 17.60 10.08
CA SER A 133 -14.83 18.01 8.99
C SER A 133 -13.71 18.92 9.47
N SER A 134 -12.65 18.37 10.02
CA SER A 134 -11.37 19.05 10.15
C SER A 134 -10.54 18.68 8.92
N PRO A 135 -10.47 19.58 7.91
CA PRO A 135 -9.60 19.36 6.76
C PRO A 135 -8.16 19.09 7.20
N THR A 136 -7.73 19.68 8.30
CA THR A 136 -6.41 19.52 8.90
C THR A 136 -6.14 18.07 9.29
N LEU A 137 -7.05 17.43 10.02
CA LEU A 137 -6.86 16.03 10.44
C LEU A 137 -6.70 15.08 9.26
N ALA A 138 -7.58 15.20 8.25
CA ALA A 138 -7.48 14.31 7.08
C ALA A 138 -6.17 14.48 6.32
N HIS A 139 -5.61 15.72 6.27
CA HIS A 139 -4.28 15.96 5.70
C HIS A 139 -3.17 15.36 6.56
N GLU A 140 -3.27 15.47 7.88
CA GLU A 140 -2.31 14.88 8.82
C GLU A 140 -2.25 13.36 8.70
N LEU A 141 -3.41 12.71 8.51
CA LEU A 141 -3.49 11.25 8.42
C LEU A 141 -3.17 10.68 7.03
N ALA A 142 -3.13 11.52 5.98
CA ALA A 142 -3.13 11.04 4.60
C ALA A 142 -1.91 10.15 4.27
N ASP A 143 -0.71 10.53 4.74
CA ASP A 143 0.51 9.76 4.46
C ASP A 143 0.49 8.40 5.17
N ASP A 144 0.14 8.37 6.46
CA ASP A 144 0.02 7.13 7.23
C ASP A 144 -1.07 6.23 6.66
N TYR A 145 -2.18 6.81 6.19
CA TYR A 145 -3.26 6.09 5.53
C TYR A 145 -2.81 5.46 4.22
N LEU A 146 -2.16 6.20 3.34
CA LEU A 146 -1.65 5.67 2.07
C LEU A 146 -0.61 4.58 2.32
N ARG A 147 0.34 4.81 3.22
CA ARG A 147 1.41 3.87 3.53
C ARG A 147 0.84 2.59 4.15
N GLY A 148 -0.08 2.69 5.11
CA GLY A 148 -0.75 1.54 5.72
C GLY A 148 -1.54 0.70 4.71
N LEU A 149 -2.27 1.35 3.79
CA LEU A 149 -2.97 0.64 2.72
C LEU A 149 -1.99 -0.06 1.77
N GLY A 150 -0.85 0.57 1.47
CA GLY A 150 0.22 -0.03 0.68
C GLY A 150 0.79 -1.30 1.33
N LEU A 151 1.03 -1.26 2.64
CA LEU A 151 1.49 -2.42 3.41
C LEU A 151 0.45 -3.55 3.43
N TRP A 152 -0.83 -3.22 3.55
CA TRP A 152 -1.91 -4.20 3.43
C TRP A 152 -1.94 -4.84 2.03
N MET A 153 -1.76 -4.06 0.96
CA MET A 153 -1.66 -4.60 -0.40
C MET A 153 -0.44 -5.51 -0.58
N MET A 154 0.68 -5.22 0.07
CA MET A 154 1.85 -6.10 0.09
C MET A 154 1.55 -7.41 0.83
N GLN A 155 0.87 -7.36 1.96
CA GLN A 155 0.43 -8.56 2.69
C GLN A 155 -0.49 -9.44 1.82
N LEU A 156 -1.44 -8.83 1.13
CA LEU A 156 -2.29 -9.51 0.15
C LEU A 156 -1.46 -10.15 -0.99
N ALA A 157 -0.46 -9.43 -1.52
CA ALA A 157 0.42 -9.95 -2.56
C ALA A 157 1.21 -11.18 -2.06
N TRP A 158 1.69 -11.16 -0.82
CA TRP A 158 2.36 -12.32 -0.21
C TRP A 158 1.41 -13.51 -0.03
N ALA A 159 0.15 -13.30 0.33
CA ALA A 159 -0.84 -14.39 0.37
C ALA A 159 -1.07 -15.01 -1.02
N HIS A 160 -1.07 -14.20 -2.07
CA HIS A 160 -1.11 -14.71 -3.45
C HIS A 160 0.16 -15.50 -3.84
N VAL A 161 1.34 -15.01 -3.44
CA VAL A 161 2.62 -15.72 -3.68
C VAL A 161 2.63 -17.05 -2.94
N GLU A 162 2.22 -17.09 -1.67
CA GLU A 162 2.12 -18.32 -0.89
C GLU A 162 1.20 -19.33 -1.59
N ARG A 163 -0.01 -18.93 -1.94
CA ARG A 163 -0.96 -19.79 -2.65
C ARG A 163 -0.41 -20.30 -3.99
N ALA A 164 0.27 -19.44 -4.75
CA ALA A 164 0.88 -19.83 -6.02
C ALA A 164 2.09 -20.76 -5.82
N SER A 165 2.86 -20.57 -4.76
CA SER A 165 4.03 -21.39 -4.44
C SER A 165 3.66 -22.85 -4.11
N LEU A 166 2.46 -23.09 -3.56
CA LEU A 166 1.97 -24.45 -3.29
C LEU A 166 1.86 -25.33 -4.54
N MET A 167 1.82 -24.71 -5.73
CA MET A 167 1.80 -25.42 -7.03
C MET A 167 3.20 -25.70 -7.57
N LEU A 168 4.26 -25.28 -6.87
CA LEU A 168 5.64 -25.46 -7.27
C LEU A 168 6.24 -26.71 -6.60
N GLU A 169 7.30 -27.24 -7.20
CA GLU A 169 8.16 -28.25 -6.56
C GLU A 169 8.78 -27.70 -5.25
N PRO A 170 9.19 -28.58 -4.30
CA PRO A 170 9.69 -28.14 -2.98
C PRO A 170 10.81 -27.09 -3.03
N SER A 171 11.73 -27.20 -3.99
CA SER A 171 12.81 -26.21 -4.19
C SER A 171 12.28 -24.84 -4.62
N GLY A 172 11.23 -24.82 -5.43
CA GLY A 172 10.53 -23.59 -5.83
C GLY A 172 9.77 -22.96 -4.67
N GLN A 173 9.16 -23.77 -3.81
CA GLN A 173 8.48 -23.29 -2.59
C GLN A 173 9.48 -22.64 -1.63
N ALA A 174 10.62 -23.29 -1.36
CA ALA A 174 11.66 -22.79 -0.45
C ALA A 174 12.18 -21.42 -0.88
N ARG A 175 12.24 -21.15 -2.19
CA ARG A 175 12.69 -19.83 -2.72
C ARG A 175 11.86 -18.66 -2.19
N TRP A 176 10.58 -18.86 -1.89
CA TRP A 176 9.66 -17.79 -1.48
C TRP A 176 9.43 -17.73 0.03
N SER A 177 9.81 -18.77 0.78
CA SER A 177 9.62 -18.82 2.24
C SER A 177 10.44 -17.76 2.97
N ASP A 178 11.73 -17.61 2.67
CA ASP A 178 12.61 -16.67 3.35
C ASP A 178 12.22 -15.20 3.10
N PRO A 179 11.95 -14.77 1.84
CA PRO A 179 11.45 -13.42 1.58
C PRO A 179 10.10 -13.13 2.27
N GLN A 180 9.19 -14.11 2.32
CA GLN A 180 7.92 -13.96 3.03
C GLN A 180 8.12 -13.79 4.54
N GLN A 181 8.98 -14.60 5.15
CA GLN A 181 9.32 -14.47 6.59
C GLN A 181 10.01 -13.13 6.86
N ALA A 182 10.91 -12.69 6.00
CA ALA A 182 11.55 -11.38 6.11
C ALA A 182 10.51 -10.24 6.05
N PHE A 183 9.54 -10.30 5.12
CA PHE A 183 8.45 -9.35 5.07
C PHE A 183 7.64 -9.34 6.37
N GLN A 184 7.22 -10.50 6.88
CA GLN A 184 6.44 -10.61 8.11
C GLN A 184 7.20 -10.06 9.32
N ARG A 185 8.51 -10.28 9.38
CA ARG A 185 9.34 -9.90 10.52
C ARG A 185 9.76 -8.43 10.50
N TRP A 186 10.07 -7.88 9.33
CA TRP A 186 10.77 -6.59 9.20
C TRP A 186 9.94 -5.49 8.57
N VAL A 187 8.92 -5.84 7.78
CA VAL A 187 8.11 -4.86 7.03
C VAL A 187 6.69 -4.77 7.59
N TRP A 188 6.01 -5.90 7.76
CA TRP A 188 4.62 -5.92 8.21
C TRP A 188 4.35 -5.23 9.56
N PRO A 189 5.25 -5.24 10.57
CA PRO A 189 5.03 -4.53 11.82
C PRO A 189 4.83 -3.01 11.67
N GLU A 190 5.33 -2.39 10.58
CA GLU A 190 5.06 -0.99 10.26
C GLU A 190 3.56 -0.73 10.10
N TRP A 191 2.79 -1.69 9.58
CA TRP A 191 1.34 -1.54 9.44
C TRP A 191 0.67 -1.24 10.78
N ARG A 192 1.02 -1.98 11.83
CA ARG A 192 0.48 -1.75 13.18
C ARG A 192 0.91 -0.39 13.73
N MET A 193 2.14 0.00 13.50
CA MET A 193 2.62 1.33 13.87
C MET A 193 1.79 2.44 13.22
N ARG A 194 1.53 2.34 11.90
CA ARG A 194 0.71 3.33 11.18
C ARG A 194 -0.73 3.37 11.69
N MET A 195 -1.32 2.20 11.97
CA MET A 195 -2.64 2.12 12.60
C MET A 195 -2.69 2.86 13.93
N ASN A 196 -1.72 2.63 14.81
CA ASN A 196 -1.65 3.28 16.12
C ASN A 196 -1.50 4.80 15.99
N ILE A 197 -0.63 5.29 15.11
CA ILE A 197 -0.45 6.74 14.86
C ILE A 197 -1.79 7.39 14.49
N MET A 198 -2.53 6.79 13.55
CA MET A 198 -3.81 7.32 13.12
C MET A 198 -4.88 7.25 14.22
N GLN A 199 -4.92 6.18 14.99
CA GLN A 199 -5.85 6.02 16.13
C GLN A 199 -5.56 7.03 17.24
N ASP A 200 -4.30 7.25 17.56
CA ASP A 200 -3.87 8.23 18.57
C ASP A 200 -4.22 9.66 18.14
N ALA A 201 -4.01 10.01 16.86
CA ALA A 201 -4.39 11.31 16.33
C ALA A 201 -5.92 11.55 16.42
N LEU A 202 -6.72 10.53 16.12
CA LEU A 202 -8.17 10.56 16.25
C LEU A 202 -8.64 10.69 17.71
N ALA A 203 -7.95 10.03 18.65
CA ALA A 203 -8.28 10.10 20.08
C ALA A 203 -7.97 11.48 20.66
N ASN A 204 -6.84 12.07 20.28
CA ASN A 204 -6.38 13.37 20.80
C ASN A 204 -7.25 14.54 20.35
N GLN A 205 -7.95 14.45 19.21
CA GLN A 205 -8.90 15.49 18.80
C GLN A 205 -10.11 15.63 19.73
N LYS A 206 -10.49 14.57 20.45
CA LYS A 206 -11.61 14.61 21.42
C LYS A 206 -11.27 15.39 22.70
N VAL A 207 -10.00 15.68 22.93
CA VAL A 207 -9.52 16.40 24.15
C VAL A 207 -9.42 17.90 23.93
N SER A 208 -9.47 18.38 22.67
CA SER A 208 -9.26 19.80 22.32
C SER A 208 -10.57 20.59 22.11
N LEU A 209 -11.73 20.01 22.42
CA LEU A 209 -13.07 20.60 22.40
C LEU A 209 -13.62 20.74 23.82
#